data_df1139ffd9ec00e509d7785d386c6550
#
_entry.id   df1139ffd9ec00e509d7785d386c6550
#
_cell.length_a   1.000
_cell.length_b   1.000
_cell.length_c   1.000
_cell.angle_alpha   90.00
_cell.angle_beta   90.00
_cell.angle_gamma   90.00
#
_symmetry.space_group_name_H-M   'P 1'
#
loop_
_entity.id
_entity.type
_entity.pdbx_description
1 polymer ?
#
loop_
_entity_poly.entity_id
_entity_poly.type
_entity_poly.pdbx_seq_one_letter_code
_entity_poly.pdbx_strand_id
1 'polypeptide(L)'
;PAESVPVVLAALGPRMLELAAEKTAGAHPYNTTPEHTAMAREVMGPDAGLFVEQKVIFTEDPAVARATGGKVLRFYSRAPGYVNAWKRMGFSDDDISTQSDRLIDAIVAWGTADQIEARLQEHADAGASHVCIHPLHPEDGQGQPDDDALVAFAPGNS
;
A
#
# COMPACT_ATOMS: atom_id res chain seq x y z
N PRO A 1 -0.32 33.69 -13.83
CA PRO A 1 -1.24 32.73 -13.21
C PRO A 1 -0.42 31.75 -12.41
N ALA A 2 -0.78 31.55 -11.14
CA ALA A 2 -0.12 30.50 -10.37
C ALA A 2 -0.42 29.17 -11.06
N GLU A 3 0.61 28.38 -11.39
CA GLU A 3 0.41 27.03 -11.88
C GLU A 3 -0.43 26.26 -10.86
N SER A 4 -1.47 25.58 -11.31
CA SER A 4 -2.31 24.80 -10.42
C SER A 4 -1.50 23.65 -9.87
N VAL A 5 -1.43 23.52 -8.54
CA VAL A 5 -0.79 22.39 -7.90
C VAL A 5 -1.55 21.11 -8.30
N PRO A 6 -0.87 20.07 -8.79
CA PRO A 6 -1.53 18.81 -9.11
C PRO A 6 -2.13 18.18 -7.86
N VAL A 7 -3.38 17.75 -7.97
CA VAL A 7 -4.12 17.09 -6.88
C VAL A 7 -4.17 15.59 -7.16
N VAL A 8 -3.92 14.78 -6.14
CA VAL A 8 -4.06 13.32 -6.16
C VAL A 8 -5.11 12.92 -5.13
N LEU A 9 -6.04 12.04 -5.49
CA LEU A 9 -7.11 11.60 -4.60
C LEU A 9 -6.79 10.27 -3.93
N ALA A 10 -7.09 10.17 -2.62
CA ALA A 10 -7.18 8.88 -1.95
C ALA A 10 -8.38 8.09 -2.52
N ALA A 11 -8.12 6.96 -3.16
CA ALA A 11 -9.13 6.20 -3.86
C ALA A 11 -8.89 4.70 -3.75
N LEU A 12 -9.93 3.95 -3.34
CA LEU A 12 -9.87 2.49 -3.13
C LEU A 12 -10.93 1.74 -3.94
N GLY A 13 -12.02 2.38 -4.29
CA GLY A 13 -13.12 1.75 -5.01
C GLY A 13 -13.26 2.30 -6.42
N PRO A 14 -13.89 1.55 -7.34
CA PRO A 14 -13.95 1.89 -8.77
C PRO A 14 -14.45 3.32 -9.03
N ARG A 15 -15.53 3.74 -8.40
CA ARG A 15 -16.08 5.10 -8.60
C ARG A 15 -15.12 6.23 -8.20
N MET A 16 -14.32 6.02 -7.15
CA MET A 16 -13.32 7.02 -6.74
C MET A 16 -12.09 6.98 -7.64
N LEU A 17 -11.73 5.81 -8.15
CA LEU A 17 -10.66 5.66 -9.13
C LEU A 17 -11.05 6.31 -10.47
N GLU A 18 -12.27 6.11 -10.96
CA GLU A 18 -12.82 6.82 -12.14
C GLU A 18 -12.78 8.34 -11.95
N LEU A 19 -13.28 8.82 -10.80
CA LEU A 19 -13.28 10.25 -10.47
C LEU A 19 -11.85 10.81 -10.43
N ALA A 20 -10.91 10.08 -9.83
CA ALA A 20 -9.50 10.48 -9.76
C ALA A 20 -8.89 10.61 -11.16
N ALA A 21 -9.12 9.64 -12.03
CA ALA A 21 -8.64 9.65 -13.41
C ALA A 21 -9.23 10.81 -14.24
N GLU A 22 -10.52 11.11 -14.05
CA GLU A 22 -11.19 12.15 -14.84
C GLU A 22 -10.91 13.59 -14.39
N LYS A 23 -10.71 13.82 -13.08
CA LYS A 23 -10.76 15.17 -12.49
C LYS A 23 -9.48 15.61 -11.82
N THR A 24 -8.49 14.73 -11.70
CA THR A 24 -7.26 15.03 -10.94
C THR A 24 -6.01 14.48 -11.63
N ALA A 25 -4.85 14.67 -11.03
CA ALA A 25 -3.59 14.12 -11.53
C ALA A 25 -3.47 12.60 -11.33
N GLY A 26 -4.34 12.01 -10.52
CA GLY A 26 -4.32 10.56 -10.28
C GLY A 26 -4.89 10.12 -8.93
N ALA A 27 -4.68 8.85 -8.63
CA ALA A 27 -5.11 8.21 -7.39
C ALA A 27 -3.93 7.79 -6.52
N HIS A 28 -4.16 7.79 -5.19
CA HIS A 28 -3.25 7.24 -4.19
C HIS A 28 -3.96 6.16 -3.38
N PRO A 29 -4.00 4.91 -3.87
CA PRO A 29 -4.47 3.76 -3.10
C PRO A 29 -3.56 3.50 -1.91
N TYR A 30 -4.16 3.10 -0.79
CA TYR A 30 -3.49 2.90 0.48
C TYR A 30 -3.94 1.58 1.11
N ASN A 31 -3.02 0.78 1.65
CA ASN A 31 -3.30 -0.56 2.18
C ASN A 31 -3.93 -1.51 1.13
N THR A 32 -3.29 -1.64 -0.01
CA THR A 32 -3.76 -2.44 -1.15
C THR A 32 -2.73 -3.49 -1.58
N THR A 33 -3.18 -4.45 -2.38
CA THR A 33 -2.33 -5.51 -2.96
C THR A 33 -1.95 -5.19 -4.41
N PRO A 34 -0.95 -5.86 -5.01
CA PRO A 34 -0.63 -5.73 -6.44
C PRO A 34 -1.83 -6.02 -7.36
N GLU A 35 -2.70 -6.98 -7.00
CA GLU A 35 -3.92 -7.26 -7.77
C GLU A 35 -4.91 -6.09 -7.74
N HIS A 36 -4.99 -5.37 -6.61
CA HIS A 36 -5.77 -4.14 -6.56
C HIS A 36 -5.16 -3.05 -7.44
N THR A 37 -3.84 -2.97 -7.52
CA THR A 37 -3.14 -2.03 -8.41
C THR A 37 -3.46 -2.32 -9.87
N ALA A 38 -3.45 -3.59 -10.28
CA ALA A 38 -3.85 -3.99 -11.63
C ALA A 38 -5.31 -3.61 -11.93
N MET A 39 -6.23 -3.89 -11.01
CA MET A 39 -7.65 -3.47 -11.14
C MET A 39 -7.77 -1.93 -11.20
N ALA A 40 -7.03 -1.20 -10.37
CA ALA A 40 -7.06 0.25 -10.39
C ALA A 40 -6.56 0.81 -11.73
N ARG A 41 -5.49 0.24 -12.27
CA ARG A 41 -4.97 0.60 -13.60
C ARG A 41 -5.98 0.33 -14.71
N GLU A 42 -6.69 -0.80 -14.65
CA GLU A 42 -7.74 -1.11 -15.61
C GLU A 42 -8.88 -0.07 -15.58
N VAL A 43 -9.31 0.31 -14.38
CA VAL A 43 -10.38 1.31 -14.18
C VAL A 43 -9.95 2.71 -14.61
N MET A 44 -8.71 3.11 -14.28
CA MET A 44 -8.22 4.48 -14.53
C MET A 44 -7.70 4.70 -15.95
N GLY A 45 -7.44 3.64 -16.70
CA GLY A 45 -6.80 3.72 -18.01
C GLY A 45 -5.28 3.96 -17.91
N PRO A 46 -4.56 3.98 -19.06
CA PRO A 46 -3.10 3.98 -19.09
C PRO A 46 -2.44 5.31 -18.67
N ASP A 47 -3.12 6.43 -18.85
CA ASP A 47 -2.51 7.77 -18.77
C ASP A 47 -2.63 8.42 -17.39
N ALA A 48 -3.60 8.01 -16.58
CA ALA A 48 -3.81 8.60 -15.25
C ALA A 48 -2.72 8.18 -14.26
N GLY A 49 -2.28 9.09 -13.41
CA GLY A 49 -1.30 8.81 -12.36
C GLY A 49 -1.85 7.80 -11.34
N LEU A 50 -1.09 6.74 -11.05
CA LEU A 50 -1.42 5.74 -10.03
C LEU A 50 -0.24 5.62 -9.06
N PHE A 51 -0.37 6.28 -7.92
CA PHE A 51 0.67 6.45 -6.90
C PHE A 51 0.34 5.54 -5.72
N VAL A 52 0.89 4.32 -5.72
CA VAL A 52 0.51 3.30 -4.74
C VAL A 52 1.34 3.45 -3.47
N GLU A 53 0.72 3.34 -2.31
CA GLU A 53 1.43 3.21 -1.04
C GLU A 53 1.67 1.73 -0.71
N GLN A 54 2.90 1.39 -0.31
CA GLN A 54 3.27 0.08 0.21
C GLN A 54 3.89 0.20 1.60
N LYS A 55 3.25 -0.42 2.59
CA LYS A 55 3.83 -0.58 3.92
C LYS A 55 4.98 -1.57 3.89
N VAL A 56 6.07 -1.19 4.54
CA VAL A 56 7.29 -1.97 4.62
C VAL A 56 7.68 -2.17 6.08
N ILE A 57 8.04 -3.41 6.46
CA ILE A 57 8.66 -3.72 7.74
C ILE A 57 9.97 -4.45 7.43
N PHE A 58 11.10 -3.79 7.65
CA PHE A 58 12.41 -4.34 7.33
C PHE A 58 12.89 -5.29 8.43
N THR A 59 12.35 -6.51 8.41
CA THR A 59 12.69 -7.60 9.35
C THR A 59 12.44 -8.95 8.70
N GLU A 60 13.28 -9.92 9.01
CA GLU A 60 13.11 -11.31 8.59
C GLU A 60 12.33 -12.16 9.62
N ASP A 61 12.00 -11.60 10.79
CA ASP A 61 11.20 -12.29 11.80
C ASP A 61 9.70 -12.17 11.51
N PRO A 62 9.02 -13.27 11.09
CA PRO A 62 7.60 -13.24 10.77
C PRO A 62 6.72 -12.89 11.97
N ALA A 63 7.15 -13.22 13.20
CA ALA A 63 6.36 -12.89 14.39
C ALA A 63 6.36 -11.38 14.64
N VAL A 64 7.53 -10.73 14.49
CA VAL A 64 7.68 -9.29 14.61
C VAL A 64 6.89 -8.57 13.51
N ALA A 65 7.08 -8.98 12.24
CA ALA A 65 6.41 -8.40 11.10
C ALA A 65 4.88 -8.44 11.23
N ARG A 66 4.33 -9.62 11.56
CA ARG A 66 2.88 -9.82 11.70
C ARG A 66 2.30 -9.14 12.93
N ALA A 67 3.02 -9.13 14.06
CA ALA A 67 2.57 -8.40 15.23
C ALA A 67 2.47 -6.89 14.99
N THR A 68 3.46 -6.32 14.32
CA THR A 68 3.52 -4.88 13.99
C THR A 68 2.54 -4.53 12.89
N GLY A 69 2.51 -5.27 11.79
CA GLY A 69 1.55 -5.09 10.69
C GLY A 69 0.11 -5.21 11.16
N GLY A 70 -0.19 -6.23 11.99
CA GLY A 70 -1.52 -6.43 12.56
C GLY A 70 -2.00 -5.29 13.44
N LYS A 71 -1.11 -4.69 14.26
CA LYS A 71 -1.46 -3.49 15.04
C LYS A 71 -1.87 -2.32 14.14
N VAL A 72 -1.11 -2.11 13.08
CA VAL A 72 -1.36 -1.01 12.12
C VAL A 72 -2.65 -1.26 11.35
N LEU A 73 -2.85 -2.45 10.77
CA LEU A 73 -4.06 -2.77 10.01
C LEU A 73 -5.33 -2.76 10.88
N ARG A 74 -5.23 -3.11 12.15
CA ARG A 74 -6.34 -2.98 13.12
C ARG A 74 -6.82 -1.54 13.29
N PHE A 75 -5.95 -0.56 13.17
CA PHE A 75 -6.37 0.84 13.17
C PHE A 75 -7.22 1.15 11.94
N TYR A 76 -6.79 0.71 10.76
CA TYR A 76 -7.52 0.94 9.50
C TYR A 76 -8.81 0.14 9.39
N SER A 77 -8.92 -1.05 10.03
CA SER A 77 -10.15 -1.84 10.05
C SER A 77 -11.34 -1.16 10.74
N ARG A 78 -11.13 -0.04 11.42
CA ARG A 78 -12.20 0.80 11.99
C ARG A 78 -12.91 1.66 10.95
N ALA A 79 -12.31 1.85 9.78
CA ALA A 79 -12.86 2.67 8.71
C ALA A 79 -13.55 1.78 7.66
N PRO A 80 -14.86 1.94 7.41
CA PRO A 80 -15.61 1.11 6.46
C PRO A 80 -15.02 1.09 5.04
N GLY A 81 -14.33 2.16 4.64
CA GLY A 81 -13.67 2.25 3.33
C GLY A 81 -12.62 1.16 3.14
N TYR A 82 -11.76 0.91 4.13
CA TYR A 82 -10.73 -0.15 4.07
C TYR A 82 -11.36 -1.54 4.19
N VAL A 83 -12.29 -1.73 5.11
CA VAL A 83 -13.00 -3.01 5.25
C VAL A 83 -13.65 -3.43 3.92
N ASN A 84 -14.37 -2.51 3.28
CA ASN A 84 -15.00 -2.77 2.00
C ASN A 84 -13.99 -2.99 0.86
N ALA A 85 -12.84 -2.32 0.89
CA ALA A 85 -11.77 -2.55 -0.07
C ALA A 85 -11.16 -3.95 0.10
N TRP A 86 -10.81 -4.33 1.32
CA TRP A 86 -10.25 -5.67 1.61
C TRP A 86 -11.24 -6.80 1.28
N LYS A 87 -12.54 -6.62 1.53
CA LYS A 87 -13.56 -7.58 1.08
C LYS A 87 -13.60 -7.73 -0.45
N ARG A 88 -13.45 -6.62 -1.20
CA ARG A 88 -13.33 -6.68 -2.67
C ARG A 88 -12.06 -7.38 -3.14
N MET A 89 -10.97 -7.29 -2.37
CA MET A 89 -9.72 -8.03 -2.60
C MET A 89 -9.84 -9.51 -2.20
N GLY A 90 -11.00 -9.98 -1.68
CA GLY A 90 -11.25 -11.36 -1.34
C GLY A 90 -10.89 -11.77 0.08
N PHE A 91 -10.68 -10.82 0.99
CA PHE A 91 -10.49 -11.12 2.41
C PHE A 91 -11.85 -11.30 3.10
N SER A 92 -11.93 -12.34 3.95
CA SER A 92 -13.13 -12.64 4.72
C SER A 92 -13.31 -11.68 5.91
N ASP A 93 -14.50 -11.69 6.50
CA ASP A 93 -14.75 -10.98 7.77
C ASP A 93 -13.84 -11.48 8.89
N ASP A 94 -13.49 -12.77 8.88
CA ASP A 94 -12.57 -13.37 9.84
C ASP A 94 -11.14 -12.86 9.63
N ASP A 95 -10.62 -12.87 8.39
CA ASP A 95 -9.32 -12.28 8.06
C ASP A 95 -9.20 -10.84 8.59
N ILE A 96 -10.25 -10.05 8.38
CA ILE A 96 -10.25 -8.63 8.75
C ILE A 96 -10.37 -8.44 10.26
N SER A 97 -11.22 -9.21 10.93
CA SER A 97 -11.48 -9.06 12.37
C SER A 97 -10.32 -9.55 13.23
N THR A 98 -9.66 -10.63 12.81
CA THR A 98 -8.50 -11.21 13.51
C THR A 98 -7.19 -10.58 13.09
N GLN A 99 -7.14 -9.84 11.99
CA GLN A 99 -5.93 -9.44 11.29
C GLN A 99 -5.10 -10.68 10.96
N SER A 100 -5.68 -11.60 10.17
CA SER A 100 -5.03 -12.87 9.85
C SER A 100 -3.66 -12.66 9.20
N ASP A 101 -2.78 -13.64 9.34
CA ASP A 101 -1.47 -13.64 8.67
C ASP A 101 -1.63 -13.44 7.16
N ARG A 102 -2.68 -14.03 6.56
CA ARG A 102 -3.01 -13.88 5.15
C ARG A 102 -3.26 -12.41 4.77
N LEU A 103 -4.02 -11.67 5.58
CA LEU A 103 -4.29 -10.25 5.34
C LEU A 103 -3.02 -9.43 5.51
N ILE A 104 -2.26 -9.68 6.60
CA ILE A 104 -1.05 -8.92 6.90
C ILE A 104 -0.01 -9.13 5.80
N ASP A 105 0.30 -10.37 5.45
CA ASP A 105 1.33 -10.72 4.44
C ASP A 105 0.97 -10.21 3.03
N ALA A 106 -0.32 -10.04 2.75
CA ALA A 106 -0.77 -9.48 1.47
C ALA A 106 -0.64 -7.95 1.40
N ILE A 107 -0.88 -7.24 2.52
CA ILE A 107 -0.90 -5.77 2.55
C ILE A 107 0.45 -5.17 2.94
N VAL A 108 1.24 -5.88 3.76
CA VAL A 108 2.52 -5.40 4.28
C VAL A 108 3.66 -6.19 3.66
N ALA A 109 4.61 -5.51 3.03
CA ALA A 109 5.85 -6.12 2.57
C ALA A 109 6.82 -6.22 3.75
N TRP A 110 7.34 -7.42 4.00
CA TRP A 110 8.35 -7.63 5.03
C TRP A 110 9.35 -8.72 4.59
N GLY A 111 10.53 -8.74 5.19
CA GLY A 111 11.59 -9.68 4.87
C GLY A 111 12.92 -8.99 4.62
N THR A 112 13.75 -9.65 3.79
CA THR A 112 15.00 -9.09 3.27
C THR A 112 14.73 -7.94 2.29
N ALA A 113 15.77 -7.16 1.97
CA ALA A 113 15.67 -6.11 0.95
C ALA A 113 15.13 -6.66 -0.38
N ASP A 114 15.67 -7.79 -0.88
CA ASP A 114 15.25 -8.41 -2.13
C ASP A 114 13.76 -8.81 -2.11
N GLN A 115 13.25 -9.30 -0.98
CA GLN A 115 11.84 -9.69 -0.84
C GLN A 115 10.91 -8.46 -0.88
N ILE A 116 11.33 -7.39 -0.22
CA ILE A 116 10.58 -6.12 -0.22
C ILE A 116 10.63 -5.48 -1.61
N GLU A 117 11.81 -5.42 -2.24
CA GLU A 117 11.95 -4.91 -3.61
C GLU A 117 11.10 -5.70 -4.61
N ALA A 118 11.05 -7.03 -4.49
CA ALA A 118 10.17 -7.85 -5.32
C ALA A 118 8.69 -7.44 -5.18
N ARG A 119 8.21 -7.15 -3.97
CA ARG A 119 6.84 -6.65 -3.75
C ARG A 119 6.64 -5.26 -4.37
N LEU A 120 7.62 -4.35 -4.28
CA LEU A 120 7.52 -3.04 -4.93
C LEU A 120 7.46 -3.20 -6.45
N GLN A 121 8.24 -4.14 -7.01
CA GLN A 121 8.22 -4.45 -8.44
C GLN A 121 6.87 -5.05 -8.88
N GLU A 122 6.24 -5.91 -8.07
CA GLU A 122 4.89 -6.43 -8.36
C GLU A 122 3.87 -5.30 -8.55
N HIS A 123 3.94 -4.23 -7.75
CA HIS A 123 3.09 -3.05 -7.95
C HIS A 123 3.43 -2.28 -9.23
N ALA A 124 4.71 -2.14 -9.55
CA ALA A 124 5.16 -1.50 -10.79
C ALA A 124 4.67 -2.28 -12.01
N ASP A 125 4.84 -3.61 -12.01
CA ASP A 125 4.39 -4.50 -13.09
C ASP A 125 2.85 -4.50 -13.22
N ALA A 126 2.14 -4.31 -12.11
CA ALA A 126 0.69 -4.14 -12.08
C ALA A 126 0.22 -2.77 -12.59
N GLY A 127 1.13 -1.87 -12.97
CA GLY A 127 0.84 -0.60 -13.61
C GLY A 127 0.85 0.62 -12.68
N ALA A 128 1.46 0.53 -11.49
CA ALA A 128 1.71 1.71 -10.68
C ALA A 128 2.62 2.69 -11.43
N SER A 129 2.28 3.98 -11.43
CA SER A 129 3.16 5.03 -11.97
C SER A 129 4.30 5.35 -10.99
N HIS A 130 4.08 5.11 -9.72
CA HIS A 130 5.03 5.28 -8.64
C HIS A 130 4.58 4.47 -7.43
N VAL A 131 5.54 3.89 -6.71
CA VAL A 131 5.29 3.20 -5.44
C VAL A 131 5.93 4.00 -4.31
N CYS A 132 5.10 4.47 -3.39
CA CYS A 132 5.55 5.19 -2.20
C CYS A 132 5.73 4.19 -1.06
N ILE A 133 6.92 4.01 -0.54
CA ILE A 133 7.12 3.18 0.63
C ILE A 133 6.65 3.89 1.91
N HIS A 134 6.06 3.13 2.82
CA HIS A 134 5.72 3.58 4.17
C HIS A 134 6.43 2.67 5.18
N PRO A 135 7.67 3.01 5.59
CA PRO A 135 8.40 2.22 6.56
C PRO A 135 7.71 2.23 7.92
N LEU A 136 7.56 1.05 8.49
CA LEU A 136 7.05 0.82 9.84
C LEU A 136 8.18 0.24 10.67
N HIS A 137 8.55 0.92 11.75
CA HIS A 137 9.59 0.40 12.64
C HIS A 137 9.17 -0.97 13.20
N PRO A 138 10.01 -2.01 13.13
CA PRO A 138 9.65 -3.38 13.53
C PRO A 138 9.07 -3.49 14.94
N GLU A 139 9.57 -2.70 15.90
CA GLU A 139 9.12 -2.74 17.30
C GLU A 139 8.00 -1.73 17.58
N ASP A 140 8.08 -0.51 17.02
CA ASP A 140 7.20 0.62 17.35
C ASP A 140 6.10 0.89 16.28
N GLY A 141 6.17 0.24 15.12
CA GLY A 141 5.22 0.46 14.04
C GLY A 141 5.27 1.88 13.47
N GLN A 142 4.22 2.67 13.67
CA GLN A 142 4.15 4.06 13.19
C GLN A 142 4.72 5.10 14.16
N GLY A 143 5.18 4.68 15.33
CA GLY A 143 5.66 5.60 16.39
C GLY A 143 7.03 6.19 16.13
N GLN A 144 7.88 5.47 15.39
CA GLN A 144 9.24 5.87 15.04
C GLN A 144 9.50 5.60 13.55
N PRO A 145 10.33 6.42 12.87
CA PRO A 145 10.80 6.07 11.54
C PRO A 145 11.71 4.83 11.62
N ASP A 146 11.73 4.04 10.56
CA ASP A 146 12.70 2.96 10.38
C ASP A 146 13.84 3.49 9.50
N ASP A 147 14.92 3.96 10.14
CA ASP A 147 16.06 4.55 9.45
C ASP A 147 16.80 3.50 8.59
N ASP A 148 16.84 2.23 9.02
CA ASP A 148 17.48 1.15 8.26
C ASP A 148 16.70 0.88 6.97
N ALA A 149 15.37 0.85 7.03
CA ALA A 149 14.53 0.73 5.84
C ALA A 149 14.67 1.96 4.93
N LEU A 150 14.72 3.17 5.49
CA LEU A 150 14.91 4.39 4.70
C LEU A 150 16.25 4.40 3.96
N VAL A 151 17.31 3.91 4.59
CA VAL A 151 18.63 3.78 3.95
C VAL A 151 18.63 2.67 2.90
N ALA A 152 18.06 1.51 3.21
CA ALA A 152 18.03 0.36 2.31
C ALA A 152 17.28 0.65 1.00
N PHE A 153 16.15 1.38 1.07
CA PHE A 153 15.28 1.67 -0.07
C PHE A 153 15.40 3.11 -0.61
N ALA A 154 16.45 3.84 -0.24
CA ALA A 154 16.70 5.16 -0.79
C ALA A 154 17.04 5.09 -2.29
N PRO A 155 16.47 5.99 -3.13
CA PRO A 155 16.82 6.03 -4.54
C PRO A 155 18.34 6.18 -4.76
N GLY A 156 18.92 5.27 -5.54
CA GLY A 156 20.36 5.29 -5.87
C GLY A 156 21.23 4.35 -5.03
N ASN A 157 20.65 3.57 -4.12
CA ASN A 157 21.36 2.53 -3.35
C ASN A 157 21.19 1.11 -3.95
N SER A 158 20.44 0.96 -5.03
CA SER A 158 20.26 -0.30 -5.78
C SER A 158 21.10 -0.36 -7.04
#